data_d51891061ec12d7a0442d34e2f87a318
#
_entry.id   d51891061ec12d7a0442d34e2f87a318
#
_cell.length_a   1.000
_cell.length_b   1.000
_cell.length_c   1.000
_cell.angle_alpha   90.00
_cell.angle_beta   90.00
_cell.angle_gamma   90.00
#
_symmetry.space_group_name_H-M   'P 1'
#
loop_
_entity.id
_entity.type
_entity.pdbx_description
1 polymer ?
#
loop_
_entity_poly.entity_id
_entity_poly.type
_entity_poly.pdbx_seq_one_letter_code
_entity_poly.pdbx_strand_id
1 'polypeptide(L)'
;MLTYPGSDLETFRPFWRRDRIDLGGRKGFVRLAIREGAPIVPAVSAGTHEQLVVLARGDGLARLLRTEKWLRTRVMPIVLCVPWGLTIGLLPYLPLPAQTTIAFGEPIRWPQLRPADADDPAVLTRCYDEVVGVMQRMLDRLSAGRRPWLGQP
;
A
#
# COMPACT_ATOMS: atom_id res chain seq x y z
N MET A 1 13.57 -11.42 1.68
CA MET A 1 12.97 -10.84 0.46
C MET A 1 12.06 -9.69 0.87
N LEU A 2 12.14 -8.52 0.22
CA LEU A 2 11.24 -7.38 0.43
C LEU A 2 10.19 -7.37 -0.69
N THR A 3 8.91 -7.19 -0.34
CA THR A 3 7.81 -7.12 -1.30
C THR A 3 6.90 -5.94 -1.02
N TYR A 4 6.40 -5.31 -2.09
CA TYR A 4 5.41 -4.22 -2.05
C TYR A 4 4.14 -4.68 -2.78
N PRO A 5 3.27 -5.48 -2.15
CA PRO A 5 2.13 -6.09 -2.82
C PRO A 5 1.08 -5.08 -3.29
N GLY A 6 0.95 -3.93 -2.63
CA GLY A 6 0.04 -2.84 -3.01
C GLY A 6 0.43 -2.13 -4.30
N SER A 7 1.76 -2.00 -4.58
CA SER A 7 2.29 -1.35 -5.78
C SER A 7 1.65 0.01 -6.04
N ASP A 8 1.23 0.28 -7.29
CA ASP A 8 0.58 1.52 -7.75
C ASP A 8 -0.73 1.85 -7.03
N LEU A 9 -1.52 0.84 -6.64
CA LEU A 9 -2.79 1.05 -5.93
C LEU A 9 -2.56 1.64 -4.53
N GLU A 10 -1.51 1.23 -3.87
CA GLU A 10 -1.14 1.76 -2.56
C GLU A 10 -0.43 3.12 -2.69
N THR A 11 0.50 3.24 -3.62
CA THR A 11 1.28 4.46 -3.83
C THR A 11 0.39 5.66 -4.18
N PHE A 12 -0.62 5.46 -5.05
CA PHE A 12 -1.54 6.52 -5.48
C PHE A 12 -2.90 6.49 -4.78
N ARG A 13 -2.92 5.99 -3.57
CA ARG A 13 -4.12 6.05 -2.72
C ARG A 13 -4.48 7.52 -2.44
N PRO A 14 -5.77 7.91 -2.59
CA PRO A 14 -6.21 9.27 -2.30
C PRO A 14 -5.87 9.70 -0.89
N PHE A 15 -5.51 10.96 -0.70
CA PHE A 15 -5.07 11.54 0.57
C PHE A 15 -6.05 11.28 1.73
N TRP A 16 -7.35 11.32 1.48
CA TRP A 16 -8.39 11.03 2.51
C TRP A 16 -8.51 9.55 2.86
N ARG A 17 -7.85 8.65 2.13
CA ARG A 17 -7.74 7.21 2.44
C ARG A 17 -6.35 6.82 2.90
N ARG A 18 -5.50 7.80 3.25
CA ARG A 18 -4.09 7.55 3.60
C ARG A 18 -3.88 6.58 4.76
N ASP A 19 -4.88 6.48 5.66
CA ASP A 19 -4.85 5.59 6.83
C ASP A 19 -5.52 4.21 6.56
N ARG A 20 -5.61 3.80 5.29
CA ARG A 20 -6.15 2.50 4.87
C ARG A 20 -5.10 1.67 4.16
N ILE A 21 -4.99 0.39 4.50
CA ILE A 21 -4.17 -0.58 3.76
C ILE A 21 -4.95 -1.12 2.57
N ASP A 22 -4.36 -1.06 1.37
CA ASP A 22 -4.95 -1.59 0.13
C ASP A 22 -3.88 -2.34 -0.67
N LEU A 23 -3.79 -3.64 -0.48
CA LEU A 23 -2.84 -4.49 -1.21
C LEU A 23 -3.42 -5.03 -2.54
N GLY A 24 -4.57 -4.52 -2.98
CA GLY A 24 -5.20 -4.88 -4.24
C GLY A 24 -5.62 -6.36 -4.36
N GLY A 25 -5.81 -7.04 -3.24
CA GLY A 25 -6.17 -8.47 -3.23
C GLY A 25 -5.06 -9.40 -3.72
N ARG A 26 -3.83 -8.92 -3.84
CA ARG A 26 -2.69 -9.68 -4.36
C ARG A 26 -2.15 -10.66 -3.31
N LYS A 27 -2.47 -11.94 -3.45
CA LYS A 27 -2.15 -12.99 -2.49
C LYS A 27 -0.82 -13.72 -2.77
N GLY A 28 -0.08 -13.33 -3.79
CA GLY A 28 1.14 -14.02 -4.24
C GLY A 28 2.23 -14.10 -3.17
N PHE A 29 2.41 -13.06 -2.36
CA PHE A 29 3.38 -13.04 -1.27
C PHE A 29 3.00 -13.99 -0.12
N VAL A 30 1.70 -14.13 0.17
CA VAL A 30 1.19 -15.11 1.16
C VAL A 30 1.42 -16.53 0.68
N ARG A 31 1.09 -16.80 -0.60
CA ARG A 31 1.33 -18.10 -1.23
C ARG A 31 2.80 -18.49 -1.11
N LEU A 32 3.70 -17.57 -1.42
CA LEU A 32 5.15 -17.83 -1.33
C LEU A 32 5.56 -18.09 0.12
N ALA A 33 5.09 -17.31 1.07
CA ALA A 33 5.41 -17.48 2.49
C ALA A 33 4.97 -18.87 3.03
N ILE A 34 3.77 -19.33 2.66
CA ILE A 34 3.27 -20.65 3.04
C ILE A 34 4.12 -21.76 2.40
N ARG A 35 4.43 -21.66 1.10
CA ARG A 35 5.24 -22.67 0.40
C ARG A 35 6.63 -22.82 0.98
N GLU A 36 7.25 -21.72 1.35
CA GLU A 36 8.63 -21.70 1.87
C GLU A 36 8.68 -21.82 3.40
N GLY A 37 7.54 -21.89 4.09
CA GLY A 37 7.49 -21.87 5.55
C GLY A 37 8.11 -20.61 6.16
N ALA A 38 8.20 -19.52 5.37
CA ALA A 38 8.86 -18.29 5.75
C ALA A 38 7.92 -17.35 6.51
N PRO A 39 8.42 -16.62 7.54
CA PRO A 39 7.61 -15.62 8.22
C PRO A 39 7.36 -14.38 7.33
N ILE A 40 6.20 -13.75 7.54
CA ILE A 40 5.93 -12.42 7.00
C ILE A 40 6.13 -11.39 8.12
N VAL A 41 7.07 -10.47 7.94
CA VAL A 41 7.25 -9.32 8.82
C VAL A 41 6.51 -8.14 8.20
N PRO A 42 5.34 -7.72 8.76
CA PRO A 42 4.63 -6.58 8.24
C PRO A 42 5.38 -5.30 8.53
N ALA A 43 5.45 -4.41 7.54
CA ALA A 43 6.00 -3.07 7.67
C ALA A 43 4.97 -2.06 7.17
N VAL A 44 4.72 -1.00 7.94
CA VAL A 44 3.78 0.06 7.58
C VAL A 44 4.42 1.43 7.80
N SER A 45 4.01 2.40 7.01
CA SER A 45 4.47 3.79 7.15
C SER A 45 3.28 4.75 7.24
N ALA A 46 3.37 5.73 8.13
CA ALA A 46 2.47 6.86 8.23
C ALA A 46 3.19 8.15 7.81
N GLY A 47 2.49 9.03 7.08
CA GLY A 47 3.02 10.31 6.59
C GLY A 47 3.57 10.30 5.16
N THR A 48 3.82 9.16 4.57
CA THR A 48 4.33 9.06 3.19
C THR A 48 3.37 9.69 2.17
N HIS A 49 2.05 9.52 2.35
CA HIS A 49 1.03 10.12 1.48
C HIS A 49 0.82 11.63 1.68
N GLU A 50 1.53 12.22 2.63
CA GLU A 50 1.53 13.67 2.87
C GLU A 50 2.59 14.39 2.02
N GLN A 51 3.57 13.65 1.49
CA GLN A 51 4.61 14.18 0.61
C GLN A 51 4.09 14.48 -0.79
N LEU A 52 3.05 13.78 -1.23
CA LEU A 52 2.34 13.98 -2.49
C LEU A 52 0.83 13.87 -2.24
N VAL A 53 0.11 14.96 -2.44
CA VAL A 53 -1.34 14.96 -2.22
C VAL A 53 -2.05 14.39 -3.44
N VAL A 54 -2.43 13.13 -3.36
CA VAL A 54 -3.22 12.45 -4.38
C VAL A 54 -4.70 12.74 -4.14
N LEU A 55 -5.35 13.43 -5.07
CA LEU A 55 -6.76 13.78 -5.00
C LEU A 55 -7.66 12.64 -5.52
N ALA A 56 -7.24 11.99 -6.60
CA ALA A 56 -7.93 10.83 -7.14
C ALA A 56 -6.97 9.90 -7.86
N ARG A 57 -7.24 8.59 -7.85
CA ARG A 57 -6.46 7.60 -8.62
C ARG A 57 -6.65 7.70 -10.12
N GLY A 58 -7.81 8.19 -10.54
CA GLY A 58 -8.14 8.35 -11.94
C GLY A 58 -8.29 7.01 -12.69
N ASP A 59 -8.77 5.96 -12.02
CA ASP A 59 -8.94 4.63 -12.61
C ASP A 59 -9.83 4.64 -13.88
N GLY A 60 -10.87 5.52 -13.90
CA GLY A 60 -11.72 5.72 -15.07
C GLY A 60 -10.98 6.35 -16.24
N LEU A 61 -10.17 7.37 -15.95
CA LEU A 61 -9.36 8.08 -16.95
C LEU A 61 -8.27 7.15 -17.50
N ALA A 62 -7.62 6.37 -16.63
CA ALA A 62 -6.61 5.39 -17.02
C ALA A 62 -7.20 4.34 -17.98
N ARG A 63 -8.41 3.85 -17.71
CA ARG A 63 -9.12 2.91 -18.61
C ARG A 63 -9.49 3.55 -19.94
N LEU A 64 -10.01 4.79 -19.92
CA LEU A 64 -10.39 5.54 -21.12
C LEU A 64 -9.17 5.76 -22.03
N LEU A 65 -8.04 6.16 -21.45
CA LEU A 65 -6.79 6.43 -22.18
C LEU A 65 -5.97 5.16 -22.46
N ARG A 66 -6.43 3.99 -22.00
CA ARG A 66 -5.73 2.71 -22.14
C ARG A 66 -4.26 2.75 -21.69
N THR A 67 -3.99 3.47 -20.60
CA THR A 67 -2.62 3.71 -20.10
C THR A 67 -1.88 2.41 -19.76
N GLU A 68 -2.60 1.34 -19.45
CA GLU A 68 -2.02 0.02 -19.21
C GLU A 68 -1.19 -0.49 -20.40
N LYS A 69 -1.58 -0.15 -21.65
CA LYS A 69 -0.87 -0.57 -22.87
C LYS A 69 0.41 0.23 -23.10
N TRP A 70 0.45 1.50 -22.73
CA TRP A 70 1.55 2.42 -23.03
C TRP A 70 2.47 2.65 -21.83
N LEU A 71 1.90 2.82 -20.66
CA LEU A 71 2.63 3.16 -19.43
C LEU A 71 2.69 2.01 -18.42
N ARG A 72 2.07 0.86 -18.73
CA ARG A 72 1.97 -0.30 -17.83
C ARG A 72 1.41 0.04 -16.45
N THR A 73 0.63 1.12 -16.36
CA THR A 73 -0.04 1.55 -15.13
C THR A 73 -1.56 1.52 -15.31
N ARG A 74 -2.27 1.16 -14.24
CA ARG A 74 -3.73 1.11 -14.19
C ARG A 74 -4.34 2.36 -13.57
N VAL A 75 -3.48 3.29 -13.16
CA VAL A 75 -3.89 4.53 -12.50
C VAL A 75 -3.38 5.73 -13.28
N MET A 76 -4.18 6.81 -13.30
CA MET A 76 -3.81 8.11 -13.84
C MET A 76 -4.09 9.13 -12.74
N PRO A 77 -3.20 9.25 -11.74
CA PRO A 77 -3.50 10.00 -10.55
C PRO A 77 -3.68 11.49 -10.85
N ILE A 78 -4.66 12.09 -10.19
CA ILE A 78 -4.82 13.54 -10.11
C ILE A 78 -4.15 13.98 -8.83
N VAL A 79 -3.09 14.76 -8.94
CA VAL A 79 -2.23 15.12 -7.82
C VAL A 79 -2.07 16.64 -7.69
N LEU A 80 -1.92 17.08 -6.45
CA LEU A 80 -1.47 18.43 -6.14
C LEU A 80 0.00 18.37 -5.73
N CYS A 81 0.88 18.99 -6.49
CA CYS A 81 2.33 18.92 -6.28
C CYS A 81 3.04 20.23 -6.60
N VAL A 82 4.21 20.42 -6.01
CA VAL A 82 5.08 21.57 -6.24
C VAL A 82 6.14 21.19 -7.29
N PRO A 83 6.44 22.03 -8.29
CA PRO A 83 5.93 23.42 -8.50
C PRO A 83 4.68 23.52 -9.39
N TRP A 84 4.15 22.40 -9.89
CA TRP A 84 3.17 22.38 -10.99
C TRP A 84 1.73 22.66 -10.57
N GLY A 85 1.40 22.61 -9.27
CA GLY A 85 0.03 22.72 -8.79
C GLY A 85 -0.78 21.45 -9.07
N LEU A 86 -2.00 21.61 -9.60
CA LEU A 86 -2.89 20.50 -9.93
C LEU A 86 -2.47 19.87 -11.27
N THR A 87 -2.12 18.58 -11.25
CA THR A 87 -1.69 17.85 -12.45
C THR A 87 -2.39 16.49 -12.59
N ILE A 88 -2.39 15.98 -13.81
CA ILE A 88 -2.86 14.63 -14.14
C ILE A 88 -1.63 13.80 -14.53
N GLY A 89 -1.48 12.63 -13.92
CA GLY A 89 -0.28 11.79 -14.08
C GLY A 89 0.85 12.20 -13.14
N LEU A 90 2.03 11.64 -13.40
CA LEU A 90 3.23 11.90 -12.61
C LEU A 90 4.18 12.81 -13.39
N LEU A 91 4.36 14.00 -12.89
CA LEU A 91 5.45 14.89 -13.28
C LEU A 91 6.53 14.86 -12.20
N PRO A 92 7.80 15.18 -12.53
CA PRO A 92 8.82 15.40 -11.52
C PRO A 92 8.34 16.46 -10.53
N TYR A 93 8.32 16.16 -9.26
CA TYR A 93 7.81 17.05 -8.21
C TYR A 93 8.77 17.12 -7.03
N LEU A 94 8.69 18.23 -6.28
CA LEU A 94 9.34 18.35 -4.99
C LEU A 94 8.41 17.74 -3.93
N PRO A 95 8.87 16.74 -3.15
CA PRO A 95 8.06 16.20 -2.07
C PRO A 95 7.78 17.29 -1.03
N LEU A 96 6.53 17.36 -0.57
CA LEU A 96 6.18 18.25 0.54
C LEU A 96 6.89 17.76 1.82
N PRO A 97 7.35 18.69 2.67
CA PRO A 97 7.96 18.32 3.94
C PRO A 97 6.91 17.64 4.82
N ALA A 98 7.13 16.36 5.11
CA ALA A 98 6.24 15.59 5.97
C ALA A 98 7.06 14.59 6.78
N GLN A 99 6.76 14.49 8.06
CA GLN A 99 7.37 13.49 8.92
C GLN A 99 6.82 12.10 8.57
N THR A 100 7.69 11.19 8.19
CA THR A 100 7.34 9.79 7.94
C THR A 100 7.80 8.92 9.10
N THR A 101 6.88 8.13 9.64
CA THR A 101 7.16 7.13 10.68
C THR A 101 6.95 5.74 10.11
N ILE A 102 7.93 4.86 10.26
CA ILE A 102 7.86 3.46 9.81
C ILE A 102 7.85 2.56 11.04
N ALA A 103 6.95 1.58 11.06
CA ALA A 103 6.92 0.55 12.07
C ALA A 103 7.00 -0.84 11.43
N PHE A 104 7.71 -1.73 12.12
CA PHE A 104 7.79 -3.14 11.80
C PHE A 104 7.01 -3.92 12.86
N GLY A 105 6.19 -4.88 12.41
CA GLY A 105 5.42 -5.74 13.31
C GLY A 105 6.10 -7.05 13.60
N GLU A 106 5.47 -7.83 14.49
CA GLU A 106 5.91 -9.18 14.79
C GLU A 106 5.80 -10.10 13.58
N PRO A 107 6.72 -11.06 13.42
CA PRO A 107 6.67 -12.04 12.34
C PRO A 107 5.41 -12.91 12.42
N ILE A 108 4.60 -12.89 11.37
CA ILE A 108 3.42 -13.76 11.20
C ILE A 108 3.90 -15.09 10.64
N ARG A 109 3.53 -16.19 11.29
CA ARG A 109 3.91 -17.55 10.91
C ARG A 109 2.69 -18.46 10.95
N TRP A 110 2.67 -19.44 10.05
CA TRP A 110 1.63 -20.48 10.00
C TRP A 110 2.24 -21.89 10.07
N PRO A 111 2.79 -22.29 11.24
CA PRO A 111 3.51 -23.56 11.37
C PRO A 111 2.61 -24.78 11.14
N GLN A 112 1.29 -24.62 11.22
CA GLN A 112 0.29 -25.66 10.98
C GLN A 112 -0.02 -25.89 9.50
N LEU A 113 0.39 -24.99 8.61
CA LEU A 113 0.13 -25.08 7.17
C LEU A 113 1.26 -25.83 6.46
N ARG A 114 0.88 -26.63 5.47
CA ARG A 114 1.81 -27.35 4.59
C ARG A 114 2.01 -26.57 3.28
N PRO A 115 3.09 -26.78 2.55
CA PRO A 115 3.30 -26.16 1.24
C PRO A 115 2.14 -26.37 0.25
N ALA A 116 1.45 -27.51 0.31
CA ALA A 116 0.29 -27.80 -0.52
C ALA A 116 -0.93 -26.89 -0.23
N ASP A 117 -1.08 -26.42 1.01
CA ASP A 117 -2.19 -25.54 1.42
C ASP A 117 -2.07 -24.15 0.78
N ALA A 118 -0.91 -23.81 0.22
CA ALA A 118 -0.69 -22.57 -0.53
C ALA A 118 -1.51 -22.46 -1.83
N ASP A 119 -2.09 -23.55 -2.29
CA ASP A 119 -2.93 -23.56 -3.50
C ASP A 119 -4.43 -23.55 -3.18
N ASP A 120 -4.80 -23.64 -1.89
CA ASP A 120 -6.19 -23.49 -1.43
C ASP A 120 -6.59 -22.02 -1.35
N PRO A 121 -7.59 -21.57 -2.16
CA PRO A 121 -8.04 -20.19 -2.15
C PRO A 121 -8.61 -19.71 -0.80
N ALA A 122 -9.22 -20.62 -0.02
CA ALA A 122 -9.81 -20.28 1.27
C ALA A 122 -8.69 -20.04 2.31
N VAL A 123 -7.66 -20.90 2.33
CA VAL A 123 -6.48 -20.72 3.18
C VAL A 123 -5.76 -19.43 2.83
N LEU A 124 -5.51 -19.18 1.53
CA LEU A 124 -4.87 -17.94 1.07
C LEU A 124 -5.66 -16.69 1.46
N THR A 125 -6.98 -16.73 1.37
CA THR A 125 -7.84 -15.60 1.74
C THR A 125 -7.70 -15.31 3.22
N ARG A 126 -7.85 -16.32 4.07
CA ARG A 126 -7.74 -16.20 5.52
C ARG A 126 -6.38 -15.63 5.95
N CYS A 127 -5.28 -16.18 5.42
CA CYS A 127 -3.94 -15.72 5.75
C CYS A 127 -3.69 -14.28 5.23
N TYR A 128 -4.20 -13.95 4.06
CA TYR A 128 -4.13 -12.60 3.52
C TYR A 128 -4.88 -11.60 4.40
N ASP A 129 -6.10 -11.92 4.81
CA ASP A 129 -6.92 -11.04 5.66
C ASP A 129 -6.29 -10.85 7.04
N GLU A 130 -5.64 -11.88 7.57
CA GLU A 130 -4.85 -11.78 8.81
C GLU A 130 -3.71 -10.77 8.66
N VAL A 131 -2.90 -10.87 7.60
CA VAL A 131 -1.79 -9.93 7.34
C VAL A 131 -2.32 -8.51 7.18
N VAL A 132 -3.35 -8.31 6.35
CA VAL A 132 -3.97 -6.98 6.14
C VAL A 132 -4.51 -6.43 7.44
N GLY A 133 -5.17 -7.26 8.25
CA GLY A 133 -5.70 -6.86 9.55
C GLY A 133 -4.60 -6.44 10.53
N VAL A 134 -3.47 -7.14 10.57
CA VAL A 134 -2.31 -6.75 11.38
C VAL A 134 -1.75 -5.41 10.90
N MET A 135 -1.51 -5.27 9.60
CA MET A 135 -0.99 -4.02 9.01
C MET A 135 -1.93 -2.84 9.26
N GLN A 136 -3.26 -3.04 9.16
CA GLN A 136 -4.23 -1.98 9.43
C GLN A 136 -4.16 -1.53 10.88
N ARG A 137 -4.16 -2.46 11.84
CA ARG A 137 -4.02 -2.11 13.27
C ARG A 137 -2.70 -1.37 13.58
N MET A 138 -1.61 -1.74 12.91
CA MET A 138 -0.33 -1.03 13.05
C MET A 138 -0.44 0.40 12.50
N LEU A 139 -1.04 0.56 11.32
CA LEU A 139 -1.24 1.87 10.71
C LEU A 139 -2.16 2.76 11.56
N ASP A 140 -3.25 2.20 12.08
CA ASP A 140 -4.18 2.91 12.96
C ASP A 140 -3.47 3.46 14.20
N ARG A 141 -2.57 2.67 14.81
CA ARG A 141 -1.74 3.12 15.95
C ARG A 141 -0.78 4.23 15.57
N LEU A 142 -0.12 4.12 14.40
CA LEU A 142 0.80 5.15 13.92
C LEU A 142 0.09 6.45 13.55
N SER A 143 -1.14 6.36 13.04
CA SER A 143 -1.94 7.50 12.64
C SER A 143 -2.67 8.17 13.81
N ALA A 144 -2.82 7.45 14.93
CA ALA A 144 -3.50 7.98 16.10
C ALA A 144 -2.80 9.23 16.66
N GLY A 145 -3.54 10.35 16.74
CA GLY A 145 -3.01 11.62 17.22
C GLY A 145 -2.07 12.35 16.28
N ARG A 146 -1.76 11.77 15.12
CA ARG A 146 -0.87 12.37 14.13
C ARG A 146 -1.52 13.59 13.47
N ARG A 147 -0.79 14.70 13.39
CA ARG A 147 -1.18 15.88 12.62
C ARG A 147 -0.58 15.77 11.22
N PRO A 148 -1.38 15.98 10.15
CA PRO A 148 -0.85 16.00 8.79
C PRO A 148 0.36 16.93 8.66
N TRP A 149 1.40 16.49 7.92
CA TRP A 149 2.71 17.13 7.72
C TRP A 149 3.58 17.26 8.97
N LEU A 150 3.00 17.60 10.12
CA LEU A 150 3.75 17.85 11.37
C LEU A 150 4.14 16.56 12.12
N GLY A 151 3.46 15.44 11.82
CA GLY A 151 3.74 14.16 12.46
C GLY A 151 3.08 13.99 13.83
N GLN A 152 3.70 13.17 14.66
CA GLN A 152 3.27 13.00 16.06
C GLN A 152 3.73 14.20 16.88
N PRO A 153 2.92 14.65 17.86
CA PRO A 153 3.31 15.74 18.78
C PRO A 153 4.49 15.33 19.65
#